data_dd14b24325ebbdee10bcdafeedc34796
#
_entry.id   dd14b24325ebbdee10bcdafeedc34796
#
_cell.length_a   1.000
_cell.length_b   1.000
_cell.length_c   1.000
_cell.angle_alpha   90.00
_cell.angle_beta   90.00
_cell.angle_gamma   90.00
#
_symmetry.space_group_name_H-M   'P 1'
#
loop_
_entity.id
_entity.type
_entity.pdbx_description
1 polymer ?
#
loop_
_entity_poly.entity_id
_entity_poly.type
_entity_poly.pdbx_seq_one_letter_code
_entity_poly.pdbx_strand_id
1 'polypeptide(L)'
;MLSLPLPANTLRGIVSFYAIIHLTRAEAAMALQEFARVLQPGGFLLLAFHGGEGEIHSSEWFGQPVAIDVTLFEGEEMEQYARQAGLCDVEVVERPPYAFEYQSRRLYLFARVIPRFLS
;
A
#
# COMPACT_ATOMS: atom_id res chain seq x y z
N MET A 1 -2.03 -9.01 -7.71
CA MET A 1 -1.56 -8.46 -6.43
C MET A 1 -2.11 -9.19 -5.22
N LEU A 2 -3.29 -9.76 -5.33
CA LEU A 2 -3.90 -10.50 -4.21
C LEU A 2 -3.19 -11.82 -3.90
N SER A 3 -2.54 -12.41 -4.88
CA SER A 3 -1.77 -13.64 -4.74
C SER A 3 -0.55 -13.55 -5.62
N LEU A 4 0.62 -13.54 -5.01
CA LEU A 4 1.88 -13.46 -5.73
C LEU A 4 2.41 -14.85 -6.00
N PRO A 5 2.89 -15.13 -7.23
CA PRO A 5 3.39 -16.46 -7.59
C PRO A 5 4.83 -16.70 -7.07
N LEU A 6 5.04 -16.38 -5.80
CA LEU A 6 6.33 -16.47 -5.14
C LEU A 6 6.21 -17.28 -3.87
N PRO A 7 7.21 -18.10 -3.54
CA PRO A 7 7.25 -18.77 -2.25
C PRO A 7 7.33 -17.75 -1.10
N ALA A 8 6.94 -18.18 0.09
CA ALA A 8 7.10 -17.36 1.29
C ALA A 8 8.58 -17.07 1.55
N ASN A 9 8.85 -15.93 2.18
CA ASN A 9 10.19 -15.56 2.66
C ASN A 9 11.25 -15.49 1.57
N THR A 10 10.89 -14.96 0.39
CA THR A 10 11.84 -14.89 -0.75
C THR A 10 12.37 -13.50 -1.05
N LEU A 11 11.63 -12.44 -0.71
CA LEU A 11 12.00 -11.08 -1.10
C LEU A 11 12.56 -10.30 0.08
N ARG A 12 13.61 -9.51 -0.16
CA ARG A 12 14.18 -8.59 0.84
C ARG A 12 13.38 -7.30 0.94
N GLY A 13 12.68 -6.92 -0.11
CA GLY A 13 11.91 -5.71 -0.12
C GLY A 13 10.87 -5.72 -1.21
N ILE A 14 9.81 -4.96 -0.96
CA ILE A 14 8.74 -4.72 -1.93
C ILE A 14 8.51 -3.21 -1.96
N VAL A 15 8.44 -2.67 -3.17
CA VAL A 15 8.08 -1.27 -3.40
C VAL A 15 6.87 -1.27 -4.32
N SER A 16 5.78 -0.64 -3.87
CA SER A 16 4.55 -0.58 -4.63
C SER A 16 4.03 0.86 -4.63
N PHE A 17 4.09 1.50 -5.80
CA PHE A 17 3.64 2.89 -5.95
C PHE A 17 2.28 2.92 -6.66
N TYR A 18 1.25 3.36 -5.92
CA TYR A 18 -0.10 3.62 -6.42
C TYR A 18 -0.81 2.43 -7.08
N ALA A 19 -0.33 1.21 -6.86
CA ALA A 19 -1.00 0.01 -7.35
C ALA A 19 -2.16 -0.42 -6.44
N ILE A 20 -1.99 -0.26 -5.13
CA ILE A 20 -2.98 -0.68 -4.13
C ILE A 20 -4.28 0.14 -4.22
N ILE A 21 -4.23 1.34 -4.82
CA ILE A 21 -5.40 2.21 -4.95
C ILE A 21 -6.46 1.66 -5.90
N HIS A 22 -6.13 0.66 -6.71
CA HIS A 22 -7.08 0.00 -7.61
C HIS A 22 -7.79 -1.19 -6.94
N LEU A 23 -7.52 -1.44 -5.68
CA LEU A 23 -8.10 -2.53 -4.92
C LEU A 23 -9.23 -2.02 -4.02
N THR A 24 -10.19 -2.88 -3.72
CA THR A 24 -11.14 -2.60 -2.64
C THR A 24 -10.41 -2.64 -1.29
N ARG A 25 -11.06 -2.15 -0.23
CA ARG A 25 -10.47 -2.20 1.11
C ARG A 25 -10.15 -3.61 1.56
N ALA A 26 -11.05 -4.56 1.31
CA ALA A 26 -10.83 -5.96 1.65
C ALA A 26 -9.64 -6.53 0.87
N GLU A 27 -9.55 -6.21 -0.41
CA GLU A 27 -8.44 -6.65 -1.26
C GLU A 27 -7.11 -6.03 -0.83
N ALA A 28 -7.12 -4.76 -0.41
CA ALA A 28 -5.92 -4.10 0.09
C ALA A 28 -5.40 -4.79 1.34
N ALA A 29 -6.28 -5.14 2.27
CA ALA A 29 -5.90 -5.89 3.48
C ALA A 29 -5.28 -7.24 3.11
N MET A 30 -5.85 -7.94 2.14
CA MET A 30 -5.30 -9.21 1.65
C MET A 30 -3.95 -9.02 0.97
N ALA A 31 -3.77 -7.93 0.24
CA ALA A 31 -2.49 -7.62 -0.41
C ALA A 31 -1.39 -7.43 0.63
N LEU A 32 -1.67 -6.74 1.74
CA LEU A 32 -0.70 -6.56 2.82
C LEU A 32 -0.30 -7.91 3.43
N GLN A 33 -1.24 -8.83 3.61
CA GLN A 33 -0.94 -10.17 4.09
C GLN A 33 -0.03 -10.92 3.11
N GLU A 34 -0.29 -10.79 1.82
CA GLU A 34 0.52 -11.44 0.78
C GLU A 34 1.93 -10.86 0.73
N PHE A 35 2.08 -9.53 0.87
CA PHE A 35 3.39 -8.90 0.96
C PHE A 35 4.17 -9.43 2.16
N ALA A 36 3.52 -9.53 3.32
CA ALA A 36 4.16 -10.07 4.51
C ALA A 36 4.62 -11.52 4.31
N ARG A 37 3.82 -12.30 3.58
CA ARG A 37 4.14 -13.72 3.31
C ARG A 37 5.41 -13.87 2.48
N VAL A 38 5.55 -13.07 1.40
CA VAL A 38 6.68 -13.24 0.47
C VAL A 38 7.95 -12.54 0.93
N LEU A 39 7.85 -11.60 1.87
CA LEU A 39 9.02 -10.94 2.43
C LEU A 39 9.76 -11.87 3.39
N GLN A 40 11.08 -11.91 3.28
CA GLN A 40 11.91 -12.65 4.23
C GLN A 40 11.99 -11.93 5.56
N PRO A 41 12.37 -12.63 6.66
CA PRO A 41 12.59 -11.97 7.95
C PRO A 41 13.54 -10.78 7.83
N GLY A 42 13.15 -9.65 8.40
CA GLY A 42 13.90 -8.39 8.27
C GLY A 42 13.65 -7.64 6.97
N GLY A 43 12.86 -8.21 6.06
CA GLY A 43 12.50 -7.55 4.80
C GLY A 43 11.62 -6.33 5.00
N PHE A 44 11.57 -5.45 4.02
CA PHE A 44 10.84 -4.18 4.13
C PHE A 44 9.78 -4.03 3.06
N LEU A 45 8.80 -3.19 3.35
CA LEU A 45 7.73 -2.81 2.44
C LEU A 45 7.67 -1.28 2.37
N LEU A 46 7.54 -0.76 1.16
CA LEU A 46 7.23 0.64 0.93
C LEU A 46 6.02 0.72 0.01
N LEU A 47 4.95 1.34 0.50
CA LEU A 47 3.74 1.59 -0.29
C LEU A 47 3.54 3.09 -0.48
N ALA A 48 3.06 3.49 -1.66
CA ALA A 48 2.57 4.84 -1.89
C ALA A 48 1.11 4.76 -2.34
N PHE A 49 0.27 5.63 -1.76
CA PHE A 49 -1.15 5.65 -2.04
C PHE A 49 -1.73 7.04 -1.83
N HIS A 50 -2.98 7.23 -2.28
CA HIS A 50 -3.69 8.50 -2.12
C HIS A 50 -4.47 8.50 -0.80
N GLY A 51 -4.33 9.57 -0.03
CA GLY A 51 -5.00 9.72 1.25
C GLY A 51 -6.42 10.23 1.14
N GLY A 52 -7.29 9.74 1.99
CA GLY A 52 -8.67 10.17 2.08
C GLY A 52 -9.60 9.05 2.45
N GLU A 53 -10.88 9.37 2.46
CA GLU A 53 -11.95 8.41 2.70
C GLU A 53 -12.73 8.18 1.41
N GLY A 54 -13.28 6.98 1.28
CA GLY A 54 -14.15 6.65 0.16
C GLY A 54 -13.40 6.28 -1.11
N GLU A 55 -14.05 6.53 -2.22
CA GLU A 55 -13.59 6.11 -3.53
C GLU A 55 -13.78 7.24 -4.54
N ILE A 56 -12.94 7.27 -5.55
CA ILE A 56 -13.10 8.17 -6.69
C ILE A 56 -13.45 7.32 -7.90
N HIS A 57 -14.58 7.67 -8.52
CA HIS A 57 -15.00 7.07 -9.79
C HIS A 57 -15.01 8.18 -10.82
N SER A 58 -14.10 8.10 -11.79
CA SER A 58 -13.92 9.18 -12.75
C SER A 58 -13.87 8.63 -14.17
N SER A 59 -14.50 9.37 -15.09
CA SER A 59 -14.38 9.09 -16.51
C SER A 59 -13.23 9.86 -17.16
N GLU A 60 -12.49 10.65 -16.37
CA GLU A 60 -11.41 11.48 -16.86
C GLU A 60 -10.27 11.50 -15.83
N TRP A 61 -9.05 11.27 -16.31
CA TRP A 61 -7.86 11.27 -15.45
C TRP A 61 -6.75 12.02 -16.17
N PHE A 62 -6.24 13.08 -15.54
CA PHE A 62 -5.25 13.98 -16.15
C PHE A 62 -5.67 14.48 -17.53
N GLY A 63 -6.96 14.80 -17.70
CA GLY A 63 -7.50 15.25 -18.96
C GLY A 63 -7.71 14.17 -20.02
N GLN A 64 -7.48 12.90 -19.68
CA GLN A 64 -7.67 11.77 -20.60
C GLN A 64 -9.04 11.13 -20.34
N PRO A 65 -9.80 10.77 -21.40
CA PRO A 65 -11.11 10.15 -21.24
C PRO A 65 -10.98 8.65 -20.92
N VAL A 66 -10.67 8.35 -19.66
CA VAL A 66 -10.53 6.97 -19.17
C VAL A 66 -11.41 6.78 -17.94
N ALA A 67 -12.02 5.59 -17.82
CA ALA A 67 -12.75 5.21 -16.62
C ALA A 67 -11.76 4.73 -15.58
N ILE A 68 -11.69 5.42 -14.44
CA ILE A 68 -10.78 5.08 -13.35
C ILE A 68 -11.55 5.00 -12.05
N ASP A 69 -11.36 3.89 -11.33
CA ASP A 69 -11.84 3.71 -9.98
C ASP A 69 -10.63 3.69 -9.05
N VAL A 70 -10.60 4.60 -8.09
CA VAL A 70 -9.50 4.75 -7.14
C VAL A 70 -10.05 4.71 -5.73
N THR A 71 -9.48 3.85 -4.89
CA THR A 71 -9.79 3.81 -3.47
C THR A 71 -8.81 4.71 -2.72
N LEU A 72 -9.36 5.58 -1.88
CA LEU A 72 -8.58 6.43 -1.00
C LEU A 72 -8.45 5.75 0.35
N PHE A 73 -7.27 5.83 0.94
CA PHE A 73 -7.00 5.21 2.24
C PHE A 73 -6.46 6.25 3.21
N GLU A 74 -6.96 6.25 4.44
CA GLU A 74 -6.33 7.02 5.51
C GLU A 74 -5.06 6.30 5.98
N GLY A 75 -4.08 7.06 6.45
CA GLY A 75 -2.83 6.49 6.93
C GLY A 75 -3.03 5.50 8.06
N GLU A 76 -3.92 5.81 9.00
CA GLU A 76 -4.24 4.93 10.13
C GLU A 76 -4.85 3.62 9.66
N GLU A 77 -5.71 3.67 8.66
CA GLU A 77 -6.34 2.48 8.09
C GLU A 77 -5.29 1.54 7.50
N MET A 78 -4.41 2.08 6.67
CA MET A 78 -3.37 1.28 6.03
C MET A 78 -2.36 0.76 7.05
N GLU A 79 -2.03 1.55 8.06
CA GLU A 79 -1.19 1.13 9.17
C GLU A 79 -1.80 -0.07 9.88
N GLN A 80 -3.10 -0.05 10.11
CA GLN A 80 -3.80 -1.15 10.77
C GLN A 80 -3.74 -2.41 9.92
N TYR A 81 -3.95 -2.31 8.62
CA TYR A 81 -3.82 -3.47 7.71
C TYR A 81 -2.42 -4.07 7.77
N ALA A 82 -1.39 -3.22 7.80
CA ALA A 82 -0.01 -3.69 7.91
C ALA A 82 0.24 -4.43 9.22
N ARG A 83 -0.23 -3.88 10.33
CA ARG A 83 -0.08 -4.52 11.66
C ARG A 83 -0.86 -5.83 11.73
N GLN A 84 -2.05 -5.88 11.19
CA GLN A 84 -2.85 -7.11 11.14
C GLN A 84 -2.21 -8.19 10.26
N ALA A 85 -1.43 -7.78 9.27
CA ALA A 85 -0.66 -8.71 8.43
C ALA A 85 0.60 -9.24 9.11
N GLY A 86 0.92 -8.74 10.31
CA GLY A 86 2.11 -9.15 11.06
C GLY A 86 3.35 -8.32 10.79
N LEU A 87 3.21 -7.20 10.09
CA LEU A 87 4.32 -6.28 9.86
C LEU A 87 4.57 -5.42 11.10
N CYS A 88 5.82 -5.00 11.28
CA CYS A 88 6.25 -4.18 12.41
C CYS A 88 6.97 -2.93 11.92
N ASP A 89 7.36 -2.06 12.86
CA ASP A 89 8.04 -0.79 12.57
C ASP A 89 7.29 0.02 11.52
N VAL A 90 5.95 0.05 11.64
CA VAL A 90 5.09 0.71 10.67
C VAL A 90 5.21 2.22 10.83
N GLU A 91 5.52 2.91 9.75
CA GLU A 91 5.67 4.35 9.72
C GLU A 91 4.93 4.90 8.50
N VAL A 92 4.15 5.95 8.70
CA VAL A 92 3.40 6.61 7.63
C VAL A 92 3.86 8.05 7.52
N VAL A 93 4.22 8.45 6.30
CA VAL A 93 4.61 9.82 5.98
C VAL A 93 3.61 10.39 4.99
N GLU A 94 3.12 11.60 5.24
CA GLU A 94 2.16 12.29 4.39
C GLU A 94 2.81 13.51 3.75
N ARG A 95 2.49 13.72 2.48
CA ARG A 95 2.92 14.90 1.76
C ARG A 95 1.76 15.47 0.95
N PRO A 96 1.61 16.82 0.86
CA PRO A 96 0.62 17.40 -0.02
C PRO A 96 0.97 17.14 -1.49
N PRO A 97 0.00 17.21 -2.41
CA PRO A 97 0.28 17.03 -3.82
C PRO A 97 1.06 18.23 -4.37
N TYR A 98 1.93 17.97 -5.34
CA TYR A 98 2.52 19.06 -6.12
C TYR A 98 1.47 19.63 -7.08
N ALA A 99 1.70 20.85 -7.57
CA ALA A 99 0.73 21.54 -8.42
C ALA A 99 0.39 20.76 -9.71
N PHE A 100 1.33 20.00 -10.23
CA PHE A 100 1.14 19.21 -11.45
C PHE A 100 0.55 17.83 -11.20
N GLU A 101 0.36 17.44 -9.94
CA GLU A 101 -0.20 16.13 -9.57
C GLU A 101 -1.71 16.21 -9.37
N TYR A 102 -2.38 15.06 -9.44
CA TYR A 102 -3.77 14.97 -8.99
C TYR A 102 -3.87 15.44 -7.53
N GLN A 103 -4.86 16.29 -7.25
CA GLN A 103 -4.93 17.00 -5.96
C GLN A 103 -5.49 16.12 -4.85
N SER A 104 -4.69 15.17 -4.40
CA SER A 104 -4.96 14.36 -3.22
C SER A 104 -3.68 14.27 -2.37
N ARG A 105 -3.85 14.01 -1.07
CA ARG A 105 -2.70 13.80 -0.20
C ARG A 105 -1.95 12.55 -0.66
N ARG A 106 -0.62 12.58 -0.55
CA ARG A 106 0.25 11.47 -0.91
C ARG A 106 0.78 10.86 0.38
N LEU A 107 0.54 9.57 0.58
CA LEU A 107 0.99 8.88 1.76
C LEU A 107 1.97 7.77 1.38
N TYR A 108 2.95 7.57 2.25
CA TYR A 108 3.96 6.53 2.10
C TYR A 108 3.98 5.73 3.39
N LEU A 109 3.83 4.43 3.27
CA LEU A 109 3.91 3.53 4.41
C LEU A 109 5.17 2.70 4.31
N PHE A 110 5.96 2.69 5.39
CA PHE A 110 7.10 1.81 5.57
C PHE A 110 6.76 0.78 6.61
N ALA A 111 7.15 -0.47 6.39
CA ALA A 111 6.97 -1.52 7.36
C ALA A 111 8.05 -2.59 7.18
N ARG A 112 8.21 -3.46 8.17
CA ARG A 112 9.18 -4.55 8.14
C ARG A 112 8.56 -5.84 8.62
N VAL A 113 9.13 -6.95 8.15
CA VAL A 113 8.85 -8.26 8.74
C VAL A 113 9.80 -8.43 9.93
N ILE A 114 9.30 -8.98 11.04
CA ILE A 114 10.09 -9.20 12.25
C ILE A 114 11.32 -10.03 11.91
N PRO A 115 12.54 -9.58 12.28
CA PRO A 115 13.75 -10.36 12.05
C PRO A 115 13.69 -11.71 12.78
N ARG A 116 14.20 -12.75 12.11
CA ARG A 116 14.11 -14.12 12.64
C ARG A 116 14.71 -14.28 14.04
N PHE A 117 15.79 -13.57 14.32
CA PHE A 117 16.47 -13.69 15.61
C PHE A 117 15.70 -13.05 16.77
N LEU A 118 14.63 -12.32 16.48
CA LEU A 118 13.76 -11.70 17.48
C LEU A 118 12.50 -12.52 17.75
N SER A 119 12.25 -13.53 16.94
CA SER A 119 11.03 -14.33 17.03
C SER A 119 11.23 -15.62 17.85
#